data_90b8488e49a0e4d0627cb1499103cf25
#
_entry.id   90b8488e49a0e4d0627cb1499103cf25
#
_cell.length_a   1.000
_cell.length_b   1.000
_cell.length_c   1.000
_cell.angle_alpha   90.00
_cell.angle_beta   90.00
_cell.angle_gamma   90.00
#
_symmetry.space_group_name_H-M   'P 1'
#
loop_
_entity.id
_entity.type
_entity.pdbx_description
1 polymer ?
#
loop_
_entity_poly.entity_id
_entity_poly.type
_entity_poly.pdbx_seq_one_letter_code
_entity_poly.pdbx_strand_id
1 'polypeptide(L)'
;MSRVVVIGATGHIGTYLVPRLVDGGHEVIAVSRGTRGPYHASPQWDAVTRVTADREAEDAAGRFGDRIAALRPEAVIDLICFTPASARQLTEALRPSRPLLVHCGTIWVHGPALRVPVTEDEPRTAYGEYGTGKAEIEALLNQETRAGGVPAVVLHPGHISGPGWPVITPAGNLDAAAWTQLATGRPLTLPDHGLGVLHHVHADDVAQAFELALSRPAAIGGSFHVVAEQAMTLRGLAAGVARWFGREPVLDFVGWDEFTRRAGPGDAEVTREHTFRSITASIARAREVLGYAPRYSSLDALREALAWLVADGQADIGDQPFPGR
;
A
#
# COMPACT_ATOMS: atom_id res chain seq x y z
N MET A 1 26.10 -4.31 -0.50
CA MET A 1 25.62 -4.93 -1.77
C MET A 1 25.05 -6.29 -1.41
N SER A 2 23.79 -6.55 -1.73
CA SER A 2 23.12 -7.82 -1.38
C SER A 2 22.27 -8.28 -2.55
N ARG A 3 22.10 -9.59 -2.66
CA ARG A 3 21.13 -10.17 -3.60
C ARG A 3 19.74 -10.10 -3.00
N VAL A 4 18.88 -9.27 -3.60
CA VAL A 4 17.52 -9.00 -3.14
C VAL A 4 16.51 -9.57 -4.13
N VAL A 5 15.67 -10.49 -3.67
CA VAL A 5 14.55 -11.02 -4.43
C VAL A 5 13.30 -10.21 -4.10
N VAL A 6 12.66 -9.59 -5.10
CA VAL A 6 11.43 -8.81 -4.96
C VAL A 6 10.27 -9.57 -5.57
N ILE A 7 9.36 -10.07 -4.74
CA ILE A 7 8.15 -10.78 -5.15
C ILE A 7 7.02 -9.77 -5.36
N GLY A 8 6.46 -9.73 -6.57
CA GLY A 8 5.50 -8.70 -6.99
C GLY A 8 6.18 -7.43 -7.57
N ALA A 9 7.38 -7.60 -8.11
CA ALA A 9 8.27 -6.51 -8.53
C ALA A 9 7.66 -5.53 -9.56
N THR A 10 6.77 -5.98 -10.45
CA THR A 10 6.12 -5.11 -11.45
C THR A 10 4.80 -4.51 -10.97
N GLY A 11 4.46 -4.67 -9.67
CA GLY A 11 3.29 -4.06 -9.06
C GLY A 11 3.50 -2.59 -8.71
N HIS A 12 2.51 -1.98 -8.04
CA HIS A 12 2.51 -0.55 -7.71
C HIS A 12 3.74 -0.15 -6.87
N ILE A 13 3.98 -0.82 -5.72
CA ILE A 13 5.17 -0.57 -4.88
C ILE A 13 6.45 -0.96 -5.62
N GLY A 14 6.46 -2.13 -6.26
CA GLY A 14 7.65 -2.69 -6.91
C GLY A 14 8.20 -1.80 -8.02
N THR A 15 7.34 -1.09 -8.75
CA THR A 15 7.73 -0.12 -9.78
C THR A 15 8.65 0.97 -9.26
N TYR A 16 8.44 1.43 -8.02
CA TYR A 16 9.30 2.42 -7.35
C TYR A 16 10.47 1.79 -6.60
N LEU A 17 10.24 0.62 -6.02
CA LEU A 17 11.22 -0.07 -5.17
C LEU A 17 12.41 -0.62 -5.97
N VAL A 18 12.15 -1.28 -7.10
CA VAL A 18 13.21 -1.92 -7.89
C VAL A 18 14.28 -0.93 -8.35
N PRO A 19 13.95 0.26 -8.92
CA PRO A 19 14.96 1.26 -9.24
C PRO A 19 15.79 1.72 -8.04
N ARG A 20 15.14 1.94 -6.87
CA ARG A 20 15.83 2.33 -5.64
C ARG A 20 16.86 1.29 -5.20
N LEU A 21 16.51 0.01 -5.25
CA LEU A 21 17.41 -1.07 -4.89
C LEU A 21 18.61 -1.18 -5.85
N VAL A 22 18.39 -1.00 -7.14
CA VAL A 22 19.47 -0.97 -8.14
C VAL A 22 20.42 0.21 -7.91
N ASP A 23 19.86 1.42 -7.68
CA ASP A 23 20.65 2.62 -7.38
C ASP A 23 21.39 2.49 -6.04
N GLY A 24 20.82 1.75 -5.08
CA GLY A 24 21.47 1.35 -3.82
C GLY A 24 22.57 0.30 -3.98
N GLY A 25 22.85 -0.16 -5.20
CA GLY A 25 23.93 -1.11 -5.51
C GLY A 25 23.58 -2.56 -5.19
N HIS A 26 22.30 -2.92 -5.07
CA HIS A 26 21.87 -4.31 -4.86
C HIS A 26 21.79 -5.08 -6.19
N GLU A 27 22.05 -6.40 -6.14
CA GLU A 27 21.71 -7.33 -7.20
C GLU A 27 20.21 -7.67 -7.06
N VAL A 28 19.38 -7.18 -7.98
CA VAL A 28 17.92 -7.32 -7.88
C VAL A 28 17.41 -8.43 -8.77
N ILE A 29 16.64 -9.36 -8.19
CA ILE A 29 15.89 -10.39 -8.89
C ILE A 29 14.40 -10.06 -8.77
N ALA A 30 13.80 -9.65 -9.88
CA ALA A 30 12.39 -9.26 -9.96
C ALA A 30 11.50 -10.46 -10.30
N VAL A 31 10.70 -10.90 -9.35
CA VAL A 31 9.74 -12.01 -9.53
C VAL A 31 8.36 -11.46 -9.81
N SER A 32 7.78 -11.83 -10.94
CA SER A 32 6.43 -11.43 -11.35
C SER A 32 5.83 -12.45 -12.31
N ARG A 33 4.53 -12.33 -12.61
CA ARG A 33 3.84 -13.19 -13.58
C ARG A 33 4.26 -12.91 -15.04
N GLY A 34 4.99 -11.82 -15.28
CA GLY A 34 5.44 -11.43 -16.65
C GLY A 34 4.31 -10.92 -17.55
N THR A 35 3.09 -10.74 -17.06
CA THR A 35 1.92 -10.32 -17.86
C THR A 35 1.92 -8.82 -18.16
N ARG A 36 2.67 -8.04 -17.38
CA ARG A 36 2.85 -6.59 -17.57
C ARG A 36 4.24 -6.14 -17.12
N GLY A 37 4.71 -5.04 -17.67
CA GLY A 37 5.89 -4.34 -17.21
C GLY A 37 5.61 -3.47 -15.96
N PRO A 38 6.63 -2.76 -15.47
CA PRO A 38 6.46 -1.73 -14.46
C PRO A 38 5.63 -0.56 -15.00
N TYR A 39 4.94 0.19 -14.13
CA TYR A 39 4.11 1.33 -14.55
C TYR A 39 4.93 2.52 -15.07
N HIS A 40 6.21 2.61 -14.66
CA HIS A 40 7.14 3.61 -15.16
C HIS A 40 8.33 2.94 -15.83
N ALA A 41 8.69 3.42 -16.99
CA ALA A 41 9.97 3.08 -17.60
C ALA A 41 11.12 3.70 -16.79
N SER A 42 12.18 2.93 -16.56
CA SER A 42 13.36 3.37 -15.83
C SER A 42 14.55 2.53 -16.30
N PRO A 43 15.71 3.15 -16.58
CA PRO A 43 16.89 2.44 -17.04
C PRO A 43 17.39 1.38 -16.06
N GLN A 44 17.10 1.51 -14.77
CA GLN A 44 17.46 0.53 -13.76
C GLN A 44 16.89 -0.85 -14.03
N TRP A 45 15.75 -0.94 -14.74
CA TRP A 45 15.15 -2.20 -15.11
C TRP A 45 15.98 -3.05 -16.10
N ASP A 46 16.97 -2.45 -16.77
CA ASP A 46 17.90 -3.16 -17.68
C ASP A 46 18.94 -3.96 -16.88
N ALA A 47 19.21 -3.58 -15.63
CA ALA A 47 20.15 -4.25 -14.73
C ALA A 47 19.51 -5.36 -13.89
N VAL A 48 18.19 -5.61 -14.05
CA VAL A 48 17.43 -6.51 -13.19
C VAL A 48 17.30 -7.91 -13.80
N THR A 49 17.61 -8.94 -13.03
CA THR A 49 17.28 -10.31 -13.41
C THR A 49 15.77 -10.55 -13.24
N ARG A 50 15.09 -10.91 -14.31
CA ARG A 50 13.64 -11.16 -14.29
C ARG A 50 13.35 -12.66 -14.19
N VAL A 51 12.46 -13.01 -13.25
CA VAL A 51 11.98 -14.39 -13.03
C VAL A 51 10.46 -14.39 -13.16
N THR A 52 9.97 -15.17 -14.12
CA THR A 52 8.52 -15.36 -14.28
C THR A 52 8.04 -16.47 -13.35
N ALA A 53 7.11 -16.15 -12.46
CA ALA A 53 6.45 -17.07 -11.57
C ALA A 53 5.02 -16.61 -11.27
N ASP A 54 4.08 -17.55 -11.30
CA ASP A 54 2.73 -17.35 -10.80
C ASP A 54 2.68 -17.89 -9.37
N ARG A 55 2.65 -16.97 -8.40
CA ARG A 55 2.68 -17.31 -6.98
C ARG A 55 1.51 -18.20 -6.59
N GLU A 56 0.29 -17.86 -7.01
CA GLU A 56 -0.92 -18.60 -6.62
C GLU A 56 -0.88 -20.04 -7.13
N ALA A 57 -0.56 -20.22 -8.39
CA ALA A 57 -0.45 -21.55 -9.00
C ALA A 57 0.72 -22.36 -8.39
N GLU A 58 1.83 -21.71 -8.09
CA GLU A 58 3.01 -22.40 -7.53
C GLU A 58 2.87 -22.67 -6.03
N ASP A 59 2.20 -21.80 -5.26
CA ASP A 59 1.83 -22.06 -3.85
C ASP A 59 0.87 -23.26 -3.76
N ALA A 60 -0.15 -23.31 -4.63
CA ALA A 60 -1.06 -24.45 -4.71
C ALA A 60 -0.35 -25.77 -5.03
N ALA A 61 0.75 -25.70 -5.78
CA ALA A 61 1.60 -26.85 -6.11
C ALA A 61 2.73 -27.11 -5.12
N GLY A 62 2.85 -26.33 -4.03
CA GLY A 62 3.89 -26.47 -3.01
C GLY A 62 5.31 -26.16 -3.49
N ARG A 63 5.50 -25.34 -4.53
CA ARG A 63 6.81 -25.13 -5.18
C ARG A 63 7.34 -23.71 -5.09
N PHE A 64 6.50 -22.72 -4.77
CA PHE A 64 6.90 -21.32 -4.81
C PHE A 64 8.06 -21.03 -3.85
N GLY A 65 7.97 -21.49 -2.61
CA GLY A 65 9.01 -21.28 -1.61
C GLY A 65 10.38 -21.84 -2.06
N ASP A 66 10.42 -23.07 -2.59
CA ASP A 66 11.65 -23.69 -3.08
C ASP A 66 12.24 -22.95 -4.28
N ARG A 67 11.38 -22.43 -5.18
CA ARG A 67 11.82 -21.57 -6.29
C ARG A 67 12.52 -20.32 -5.79
N ILE A 68 11.96 -19.64 -4.79
CA ILE A 68 12.57 -18.43 -4.20
C ILE A 68 13.88 -18.77 -3.48
N ALA A 69 13.91 -19.85 -2.71
CA ALA A 69 15.13 -20.29 -2.02
C ALA A 69 16.27 -20.66 -3.00
N ALA A 70 15.93 -21.27 -4.15
CA ALA A 70 16.89 -21.61 -5.20
C ALA A 70 17.59 -20.38 -5.82
N LEU A 71 17.00 -19.18 -5.72
CA LEU A 71 17.60 -17.92 -6.14
C LEU A 71 18.71 -17.44 -5.19
N ARG A 72 18.88 -18.12 -4.05
CA ARG A 72 19.88 -17.82 -3.00
C ARG A 72 19.86 -16.35 -2.56
N PRO A 73 18.70 -15.83 -2.10
CA PRO A 73 18.58 -14.47 -1.66
C PRO A 73 19.36 -14.21 -0.36
N GLU A 74 19.90 -13.02 -0.19
CA GLU A 74 20.33 -12.46 1.10
C GLU A 74 19.19 -11.69 1.76
N ALA A 75 18.27 -11.15 0.92
CA ALA A 75 17.01 -10.58 1.38
C ALA A 75 15.87 -10.92 0.42
N VAL A 76 14.67 -11.08 0.96
CA VAL A 76 13.43 -11.26 0.20
C VAL A 76 12.45 -10.16 0.59
N ILE A 77 11.94 -9.44 -0.40
CA ILE A 77 10.85 -8.47 -0.21
C ILE A 77 9.58 -9.08 -0.81
N ASP A 78 8.60 -9.32 0.04
CA ASP A 78 7.34 -9.97 -0.34
C ASP A 78 6.19 -8.95 -0.34
N LEU A 79 5.82 -8.47 -1.52
CA LEU A 79 4.79 -7.45 -1.72
C LEU A 79 3.38 -8.03 -1.92
N ILE A 80 3.25 -9.34 -2.18
CA ILE A 80 1.99 -9.97 -2.61
C ILE A 80 1.61 -11.24 -1.85
N CYS A 81 2.01 -11.38 -0.59
CA CYS A 81 1.55 -12.46 0.28
C CYS A 81 0.23 -12.08 0.96
N PHE A 82 -0.82 -12.83 0.70
CA PHE A 82 -2.17 -12.53 1.22
C PHE A 82 -2.72 -13.61 2.15
N THR A 83 -2.11 -14.80 2.22
CA THR A 83 -2.58 -15.90 3.06
C THR A 83 -1.48 -16.41 4.00
N PRO A 84 -1.85 -16.84 5.23
CA PRO A 84 -0.90 -17.47 6.16
C PRO A 84 -0.24 -18.72 5.61
N ALA A 85 -0.96 -19.49 4.80
CA ALA A 85 -0.42 -20.72 4.17
C ALA A 85 0.73 -20.38 3.22
N SER A 86 0.56 -19.35 2.38
CA SER A 86 1.59 -18.86 1.47
C SER A 86 2.82 -18.32 2.22
N ALA A 87 2.62 -17.59 3.32
CA ALA A 87 3.70 -17.09 4.16
C ALA A 87 4.46 -18.24 4.82
N ARG A 88 3.77 -19.28 5.33
CA ARG A 88 4.36 -20.45 5.95
C ARG A 88 5.24 -21.22 4.95
N GLN A 89 4.72 -21.48 3.76
CA GLN A 89 5.46 -22.19 2.71
C GLN A 89 6.76 -21.45 2.35
N LEU A 90 6.69 -20.14 2.20
CA LEU A 90 7.87 -19.32 1.90
C LEU A 90 8.89 -19.36 3.05
N THR A 91 8.45 -19.16 4.30
CA THR A 91 9.35 -19.17 5.47
C THR A 91 9.99 -20.52 5.68
N GLU A 92 9.26 -21.63 5.51
CA GLU A 92 9.80 -22.99 5.61
C GLU A 92 10.92 -23.24 4.62
N ALA A 93 10.75 -22.84 3.36
CA ALA A 93 11.78 -22.96 2.33
C ALA A 93 13.01 -22.06 2.58
N LEU A 94 12.83 -20.90 3.22
CA LEU A 94 13.91 -19.96 3.53
C LEU A 94 14.68 -20.28 4.82
N ARG A 95 14.17 -21.12 5.72
CA ARG A 95 14.82 -21.45 7.00
C ARG A 95 16.28 -21.90 6.87
N PRO A 96 16.69 -22.72 5.88
CA PRO A 96 18.08 -23.16 5.78
C PRO A 96 19.08 -22.02 5.54
N SER A 97 18.71 -21.02 4.76
CA SER A 97 19.59 -19.87 4.40
C SER A 97 19.34 -18.63 5.22
N ARG A 98 18.16 -18.49 5.84
CA ARG A 98 17.73 -17.40 6.72
C ARG A 98 17.98 -15.99 6.17
N PRO A 99 17.56 -15.68 4.94
CA PRO A 99 17.63 -14.31 4.42
C PRO A 99 16.72 -13.40 5.24
N LEU A 100 16.99 -12.08 5.22
CA LEU A 100 16.05 -11.11 5.76
C LEU A 100 14.76 -11.10 4.93
N LEU A 101 13.61 -11.31 5.55
CA LEU A 101 12.29 -11.23 4.91
C LEU A 101 11.59 -9.92 5.28
N VAL A 102 11.34 -9.04 4.31
CA VAL A 102 10.54 -7.83 4.51
C VAL A 102 9.16 -8.02 3.88
N HIS A 103 8.13 -8.04 4.71
CA HIS A 103 6.76 -8.35 4.30
C HIS A 103 5.89 -7.10 4.20
N CYS A 104 5.07 -7.03 3.15
CA CYS A 104 4.03 -6.01 2.99
C CYS A 104 2.76 -6.40 3.76
N GLY A 105 2.58 -5.82 4.94
CA GLY A 105 1.37 -5.89 5.75
C GLY A 105 0.30 -4.88 5.33
N THR A 106 -0.45 -4.35 6.30
CA THR A 106 -1.46 -3.29 6.12
C THR A 106 -1.82 -2.69 7.48
N ILE A 107 -2.17 -1.40 7.54
CA ILE A 107 -2.72 -0.79 8.76
C ILE A 107 -4.07 -1.42 9.18
N TRP A 108 -4.74 -2.15 8.29
CA TRP A 108 -6.03 -2.80 8.59
C TRP A 108 -5.95 -3.94 9.61
N VAL A 109 -4.75 -4.36 10.00
CA VAL A 109 -4.55 -5.33 11.10
C VAL A 109 -5.06 -4.80 12.45
N HIS A 110 -5.21 -3.49 12.62
CA HIS A 110 -5.71 -2.89 13.85
C HIS A 110 -7.24 -2.90 14.01
N GLY A 111 -8.00 -3.10 12.90
CA GLY A 111 -9.46 -2.96 12.94
C GLY A 111 -9.90 -1.52 13.22
N PRO A 112 -11.11 -1.29 13.80
CA PRO A 112 -11.56 0.04 14.17
C PRO A 112 -10.67 0.69 15.23
N ALA A 113 -10.27 1.95 14.99
CA ALA A 113 -9.40 2.67 15.91
C ALA A 113 -10.08 2.99 17.23
N LEU A 114 -9.46 2.59 18.35
CA LEU A 114 -9.90 2.95 19.70
C LEU A 114 -9.21 4.20 20.22
N ARG A 115 -8.04 4.52 19.69
CA ARG A 115 -7.24 5.70 19.99
C ARG A 115 -6.64 6.25 18.72
N VAL A 116 -6.39 7.54 18.67
CA VAL A 116 -5.73 8.21 17.55
C VAL A 116 -4.61 9.12 18.06
N PRO A 117 -3.42 9.08 17.45
CA PRO A 117 -3.04 8.16 16.39
C PRO A 117 -2.88 6.71 16.88
N VAL A 118 -3.20 5.74 16.02
CA VAL A 118 -2.94 4.31 16.27
C VAL A 118 -1.44 4.06 16.20
N THR A 119 -0.88 3.33 17.17
CA THR A 119 0.52 2.90 17.17
C THR A 119 0.65 1.42 16.93
N GLU A 120 1.86 0.95 16.62
CA GLU A 120 2.14 -0.47 16.38
C GLU A 120 1.98 -1.35 17.63
N ASP A 121 1.86 -0.75 18.82
CA ASP A 121 1.61 -1.47 20.08
C ASP A 121 0.13 -1.75 20.32
N GLU A 122 -0.78 -1.11 19.58
CA GLU A 122 -2.20 -1.37 19.69
C GLU A 122 -2.54 -2.81 19.26
N PRO A 123 -3.56 -3.42 19.88
CA PRO A 123 -3.97 -4.79 19.56
C PRO A 123 -4.29 -4.99 18.07
N ARG A 124 -4.07 -6.21 17.58
CA ARG A 124 -4.51 -6.65 16.27
C ARG A 124 -5.96 -7.13 16.38
N THR A 125 -6.89 -6.24 16.05
CA THR A 125 -8.34 -6.48 16.10
C THR A 125 -8.96 -6.47 14.70
N ALA A 126 -8.18 -6.98 13.73
CA ALA A 126 -8.59 -7.04 12.34
C ALA A 126 -9.95 -7.75 12.16
N TYR A 127 -10.68 -7.32 11.15
CA TYR A 127 -11.88 -8.00 10.67
C TYR A 127 -11.87 -8.08 9.14
N GLY A 128 -12.74 -8.94 8.60
CA GLY A 128 -12.71 -9.28 7.18
C GLY A 128 -11.52 -10.18 6.85
N GLU A 129 -11.62 -10.89 5.74
CA GLU A 129 -10.63 -11.89 5.33
C GLU A 129 -9.23 -11.28 5.13
N TYR A 130 -9.15 -10.15 4.43
CA TYR A 130 -7.90 -9.49 4.13
C TYR A 130 -7.14 -9.02 5.39
N GLY A 131 -7.82 -8.26 6.26
CA GLY A 131 -7.18 -7.74 7.48
C GLY A 131 -6.75 -8.86 8.43
N THR A 132 -7.61 -9.86 8.63
CA THR A 132 -7.34 -11.02 9.47
C THR A 132 -6.18 -11.85 8.93
N GLY A 133 -6.17 -12.17 7.62
CA GLY A 133 -5.06 -12.90 7.00
C GLY A 133 -3.72 -12.18 7.14
N LYS A 134 -3.70 -10.85 6.99
CA LYS A 134 -2.48 -10.03 7.19
C LYS A 134 -2.03 -10.02 8.65
N ALA A 135 -2.94 -9.97 9.62
CA ALA A 135 -2.58 -10.07 11.03
C ALA A 135 -2.02 -11.45 11.41
N GLU A 136 -2.57 -12.52 10.86
CA GLU A 136 -2.05 -13.87 11.06
C GLU A 136 -0.66 -14.05 10.42
N ILE A 137 -0.41 -13.48 9.24
CA ILE A 137 0.92 -13.47 8.62
C ILE A 137 1.92 -12.72 9.51
N GLU A 138 1.57 -11.52 10.01
CA GLU A 138 2.41 -10.78 10.94
C GLU A 138 2.76 -11.61 12.18
N ALA A 139 1.78 -12.26 12.80
CA ALA A 139 1.98 -13.10 13.97
C ALA A 139 2.92 -14.29 13.67
N LEU A 140 2.76 -14.95 12.50
CA LEU A 140 3.63 -16.01 12.04
C LEU A 140 5.07 -15.53 11.87
N LEU A 141 5.29 -14.42 11.18
CA LEU A 141 6.62 -13.87 10.93
C LEU A 141 7.34 -13.44 12.21
N ASN A 142 6.58 -12.83 13.13
CA ASN A 142 7.09 -12.46 14.46
C ASN A 142 7.46 -13.70 15.31
N GLN A 143 6.67 -14.77 15.23
CA GLN A 143 6.98 -16.04 15.87
C GLN A 143 8.23 -16.68 15.25
N GLU A 144 8.33 -16.70 13.93
CA GLU A 144 9.47 -17.25 13.18
C GLU A 144 10.77 -16.54 13.59
N THR A 145 10.75 -15.21 13.64
CA THR A 145 11.92 -14.41 14.06
C THR A 145 12.31 -14.71 15.52
N ARG A 146 11.33 -14.76 16.46
CA ARG A 146 11.61 -15.05 17.87
C ARG A 146 12.13 -16.46 18.11
N ALA A 147 11.70 -17.42 17.31
CA ALA A 147 12.19 -18.80 17.38
C ALA A 147 13.60 -19.00 16.78
N GLY A 148 14.22 -17.94 16.27
CA GLY A 148 15.53 -18.01 15.64
C GLY A 148 15.48 -18.56 14.20
N GLY A 149 14.32 -18.61 13.58
CA GLY A 149 14.15 -18.96 12.17
C GLY A 149 14.48 -17.81 11.21
N VAL A 150 13.62 -17.57 10.21
CA VAL A 150 13.81 -16.49 9.22
C VAL A 150 13.62 -15.11 9.91
N PRO A 151 14.65 -14.23 9.89
CA PRO A 151 14.50 -12.87 10.41
C PRO A 151 13.52 -12.07 9.53
N ALA A 152 12.51 -11.43 10.14
CA ALA A 152 11.47 -10.73 9.40
C ALA A 152 11.25 -9.30 9.91
N VAL A 153 10.81 -8.43 9.00
CA VAL A 153 10.29 -7.09 9.24
C VAL A 153 8.92 -6.98 8.55
N VAL A 154 7.94 -6.39 9.22
CA VAL A 154 6.61 -6.18 8.64
C VAL A 154 6.36 -4.68 8.47
N LEU A 155 6.05 -4.26 7.25
CA LEU A 155 5.68 -2.88 6.95
C LEU A 155 4.18 -2.79 6.69
N HIS A 156 3.49 -1.90 7.38
CA HIS A 156 2.05 -1.70 7.30
C HIS A 156 1.71 -0.42 6.54
N PRO A 157 1.59 -0.46 5.19
CA PRO A 157 1.16 0.71 4.44
C PRO A 157 -0.32 1.03 4.70
N GLY A 158 -0.66 2.32 4.51
CA GLY A 158 -2.02 2.81 4.41
C GLY A 158 -2.63 2.58 3.04
N HIS A 159 -3.51 3.50 2.60
CA HIS A 159 -4.09 3.49 1.27
C HIS A 159 -3.02 3.92 0.26
N ILE A 160 -2.41 2.94 -0.41
CA ILE A 160 -1.32 3.20 -1.35
C ILE A 160 -1.86 3.93 -2.57
N SER A 161 -1.25 5.06 -2.88
CA SER A 161 -1.66 5.98 -3.95
C SER A 161 -0.45 6.39 -4.79
N GLY A 162 -0.71 7.10 -5.88
CA GLY A 162 0.30 7.54 -6.84
C GLY A 162 0.03 6.96 -8.23
N PRO A 163 0.81 7.36 -9.24
CA PRO A 163 0.68 6.89 -10.62
C PRO A 163 0.73 5.37 -10.75
N GLY A 164 -0.06 4.83 -11.68
CA GLY A 164 -0.07 3.40 -12.04
C GLY A 164 -1.13 2.55 -11.34
N TRP A 165 -1.97 3.13 -10.48
CA TRP A 165 -2.96 2.36 -9.73
C TRP A 165 -4.25 3.16 -9.49
N PRO A 166 -5.45 2.54 -9.60
CA PRO A 166 -6.69 3.14 -9.13
C PRO A 166 -6.60 3.43 -7.63
N VAL A 167 -7.05 4.61 -7.22
CA VAL A 167 -6.95 5.05 -5.82
C VAL A 167 -8.33 5.26 -5.23
N ILE A 168 -8.45 5.08 -3.92
CA ILE A 168 -9.67 5.43 -3.19
C ILE A 168 -9.88 6.94 -3.29
N THR A 169 -11.03 7.32 -3.83
CA THR A 169 -11.42 8.69 -4.10
C THR A 169 -11.84 9.43 -2.82
N PRO A 170 -12.02 10.75 -2.86
CA PRO A 170 -12.62 11.49 -1.76
C PRO A 170 -14.04 11.05 -1.35
N ALA A 171 -14.71 10.21 -2.15
CA ALA A 171 -15.97 9.55 -1.78
C ALA A 171 -15.77 8.27 -0.94
N GLY A 172 -14.53 7.82 -0.76
CA GLY A 172 -14.18 6.62 0.00
C GLY A 172 -14.25 5.31 -0.79
N ASN A 173 -14.45 5.38 -2.11
CA ASN A 173 -14.57 4.25 -3.03
C ASN A 173 -13.72 4.47 -4.30
N LEU A 174 -13.94 3.65 -5.32
CA LEU A 174 -13.21 3.72 -6.59
C LEU A 174 -13.99 4.44 -7.70
N ASP A 175 -15.17 5.03 -7.41
CA ASP A 175 -15.95 5.75 -8.42
C ASP A 175 -15.20 6.99 -8.93
N ALA A 176 -14.75 6.92 -10.18
CA ALA A 176 -14.03 8.01 -10.83
C ALA A 176 -14.88 9.29 -11.03
N ALA A 177 -16.21 9.20 -10.97
CA ALA A 177 -17.10 10.34 -11.06
C ALA A 177 -16.85 11.38 -9.95
N ALA A 178 -16.33 10.95 -8.80
CA ALA A 178 -15.94 11.86 -7.72
C ALA A 178 -14.91 12.92 -8.18
N TRP A 179 -13.97 12.54 -9.04
CA TRP A 179 -12.98 13.46 -9.59
C TRP A 179 -13.63 14.51 -10.49
N THR A 180 -14.52 14.06 -11.40
CA THR A 180 -15.26 14.98 -12.29
C THR A 180 -16.13 15.95 -11.50
N GLN A 181 -16.83 15.46 -10.47
CA GLN A 181 -17.69 16.28 -9.63
C GLN A 181 -16.88 17.40 -8.94
N LEU A 182 -15.76 17.08 -8.33
CA LEU A 182 -14.90 18.03 -7.65
C LEU A 182 -14.24 19.02 -8.63
N ALA A 183 -13.77 18.52 -9.78
CA ALA A 183 -13.14 19.37 -10.79
C ALA A 183 -14.11 20.37 -11.42
N THR A 184 -15.37 19.97 -11.64
CA THR A 184 -16.38 20.82 -12.31
C THR A 184 -17.27 21.60 -11.35
N GLY A 185 -17.15 21.38 -10.02
CA GLY A 185 -17.99 22.04 -9.00
C GLY A 185 -19.40 21.45 -8.90
N ARG A 186 -19.59 20.21 -9.37
CA ARG A 186 -20.84 19.47 -9.17
C ARG A 186 -20.90 18.89 -7.76
N PRO A 187 -22.11 18.67 -7.20
CA PRO A 187 -22.24 18.10 -5.87
C PRO A 187 -21.60 16.72 -5.75
N LEU A 188 -20.80 16.50 -4.67
CA LEU A 188 -20.32 15.20 -4.25
C LEU A 188 -21.10 14.75 -3.02
N THR A 189 -21.75 13.61 -3.08
CA THR A 189 -22.46 13.02 -1.95
C THR A 189 -21.49 12.27 -1.04
N LEU A 190 -21.52 12.55 0.27
CA LEU A 190 -20.71 11.89 1.29
C LEU A 190 -21.59 11.38 2.44
N PRO A 191 -21.27 10.18 3.00
CA PRO A 191 -21.96 9.68 4.19
C PRO A 191 -21.48 10.40 5.46
N ASP A 192 -22.34 10.47 6.46
CA ASP A 192 -22.03 10.86 7.84
C ASP A 192 -21.15 12.12 7.96
N HIS A 193 -21.58 13.20 7.32
CA HIS A 193 -20.85 14.49 7.30
C HIS A 193 -19.44 14.42 6.67
N GLY A 194 -19.10 13.32 6.00
CA GLY A 194 -17.77 13.11 5.39
C GLY A 194 -16.63 13.02 6.42
N LEU A 195 -16.92 12.54 7.63
CA LEU A 195 -15.94 12.45 8.73
C LEU A 195 -15.14 11.14 8.74
N GLY A 196 -15.52 10.13 7.94
CA GLY A 196 -14.69 8.94 7.75
C GLY A 196 -13.26 9.32 7.32
N VAL A 197 -12.27 8.62 7.84
CA VAL A 197 -10.85 8.95 7.65
C VAL A 197 -10.19 7.96 6.70
N LEU A 198 -9.37 8.48 5.77
CA LEU A 198 -8.45 7.71 4.95
C LEU A 198 -7.01 8.15 5.25
N HIS A 199 -6.10 7.20 5.31
CA HIS A 199 -4.68 7.49 5.47
C HIS A 199 -3.94 7.02 4.23
N HIS A 200 -3.78 7.92 3.26
CA HIS A 200 -3.06 7.65 2.03
C HIS A 200 -1.55 7.66 2.26
N VAL A 201 -0.84 6.99 1.37
CA VAL A 201 0.62 7.02 1.27
C VAL A 201 1.03 6.85 -0.18
N HIS A 202 2.04 7.59 -0.63
CA HIS A 202 2.55 7.42 -1.98
C HIS A 202 3.34 6.10 -2.10
N ALA A 203 3.19 5.39 -3.22
CA ALA A 203 3.89 4.13 -3.47
C ALA A 203 5.42 4.25 -3.39
N ASP A 204 5.99 5.41 -3.75
CA ASP A 204 7.41 5.68 -3.61
C ASP A 204 7.86 5.85 -2.15
N ASP A 205 7.02 6.43 -1.27
CA ASP A 205 7.30 6.46 0.16
C ASP A 205 7.21 5.07 0.80
N VAL A 206 6.29 4.23 0.31
CA VAL A 206 6.27 2.82 0.71
C VAL A 206 7.54 2.11 0.26
N ALA A 207 7.99 2.33 -0.97
CA ALA A 207 9.25 1.79 -1.49
C ALA A 207 10.46 2.25 -0.67
N GLN A 208 10.50 3.52 -0.23
CA GLN A 208 11.53 4.04 0.69
C GLN A 208 11.60 3.21 1.97
N ALA A 209 10.46 2.91 2.59
CA ALA A 209 10.43 2.13 3.83
C ALA A 209 10.98 0.70 3.63
N PHE A 210 10.67 0.05 2.50
CA PHE A 210 11.22 -1.27 2.16
C PHE A 210 12.73 -1.23 1.96
N GLU A 211 13.25 -0.24 1.26
CA GLU A 211 14.68 -0.02 1.06
C GLU A 211 15.40 0.20 2.40
N LEU A 212 14.86 1.07 3.26
CA LEU A 212 15.42 1.36 4.58
C LEU A 212 15.46 0.13 5.48
N ALA A 213 14.42 -0.71 5.44
CA ALA A 213 14.35 -1.92 6.27
C ALA A 213 15.50 -2.90 5.99
N LEU A 214 16.05 -2.94 4.76
CA LEU A 214 17.18 -3.81 4.42
C LEU A 214 18.48 -3.44 5.16
N SER A 215 18.62 -2.20 5.56
CA SER A 215 19.86 -1.67 6.17
C SER A 215 19.73 -1.38 7.67
N ARG A 216 18.64 -1.80 8.32
CA ARG A 216 18.35 -1.52 9.74
C ARG A 216 18.17 -2.81 10.55
N PRO A 217 19.27 -3.39 11.10
CA PRO A 217 19.15 -4.59 11.94
C PRO A 217 18.22 -4.42 13.15
N ALA A 218 18.09 -3.21 13.69
CA ALA A 218 17.16 -2.90 14.78
C ALA A 218 15.67 -3.04 14.39
N ALA A 219 15.36 -3.13 13.10
CA ALA A 219 14.00 -3.35 12.62
C ALA A 219 13.56 -4.82 12.66
N ILE A 220 14.51 -5.76 12.77
CA ILE A 220 14.22 -7.20 12.73
C ILE A 220 13.32 -7.59 13.91
N GLY A 221 12.21 -8.27 13.61
CA GLY A 221 11.18 -8.65 14.58
C GLY A 221 10.19 -7.52 14.87
N GLY A 222 10.31 -6.35 14.21
CA GLY A 222 9.42 -5.22 14.36
C GLY A 222 8.39 -5.11 13.24
N SER A 223 7.31 -4.38 13.57
CA SER A 223 6.29 -3.93 12.63
C SER A 223 6.27 -2.40 12.61
N PHE A 224 6.02 -1.81 11.43
CA PHE A 224 6.12 -0.36 11.24
C PHE A 224 4.99 0.16 10.36
N HIS A 225 4.32 1.20 10.80
CA HIS A 225 3.35 1.92 9.98
C HIS A 225 4.06 2.74 8.90
N VAL A 226 3.58 2.63 7.68
CA VAL A 226 4.13 3.32 6.50
C VAL A 226 3.01 4.12 5.83
N VAL A 227 2.83 5.34 6.27
CA VAL A 227 1.75 6.25 5.83
C VAL A 227 2.31 7.67 5.65
N ALA A 228 1.52 8.56 5.03
CA ALA A 228 1.84 9.99 5.02
C ALA A 228 1.82 10.55 6.45
N GLU A 229 2.32 11.77 6.67
CA GLU A 229 2.32 12.39 7.99
C GLU A 229 0.93 12.57 8.60
N GLN A 230 -0.07 12.80 7.73
CA GLN A 230 -1.42 13.12 8.14
C GLN A 230 -2.44 12.30 7.38
N ALA A 231 -3.37 11.70 8.12
CA ALA A 231 -4.61 11.18 7.59
C ALA A 231 -5.59 12.32 7.31
N MET A 232 -6.56 12.09 6.43
CA MET A 232 -7.56 13.10 6.09
C MET A 232 -8.98 12.51 6.13
N THR A 233 -9.94 13.33 6.52
CA THR A 233 -11.37 12.97 6.37
C THR A 233 -11.79 13.04 4.91
N LEU A 234 -12.85 12.34 4.53
CA LEU A 234 -13.40 12.40 3.17
C LEU A 234 -13.69 13.85 2.75
N ARG A 235 -14.34 14.63 3.61
CA ARG A 235 -14.60 16.04 3.33
C ARG A 235 -13.32 16.88 3.20
N GLY A 236 -12.28 16.54 3.97
CA GLY A 236 -10.97 17.19 3.88
C GLY A 236 -10.27 16.89 2.56
N LEU A 237 -10.33 15.65 2.11
CA LEU A 237 -9.83 15.24 0.80
C LEU A 237 -10.61 15.94 -0.33
N ALA A 238 -11.95 15.93 -0.26
CA ALA A 238 -12.79 16.60 -1.24
C ALA A 238 -12.48 18.11 -1.34
N ALA A 239 -12.30 18.78 -0.20
CA ALA A 239 -11.91 20.19 -0.17
C ALA A 239 -10.50 20.42 -0.78
N GLY A 240 -9.55 19.54 -0.47
CA GLY A 240 -8.21 19.59 -1.04
C GLY A 240 -8.22 19.46 -2.56
N VAL A 241 -8.94 18.45 -3.06
CA VAL A 241 -9.07 18.20 -4.52
C VAL A 241 -9.78 19.35 -5.24
N ALA A 242 -10.91 19.86 -4.71
CA ALA A 242 -11.62 20.99 -5.34
C ALA A 242 -10.74 22.25 -5.46
N ARG A 243 -9.89 22.51 -4.45
CA ARG A 243 -8.94 23.63 -4.49
C ARG A 243 -7.91 23.54 -5.61
N TRP A 244 -7.54 22.33 -6.06
CA TRP A 244 -6.66 22.19 -7.22
C TRP A 244 -7.25 22.85 -8.48
N PHE A 245 -8.59 22.90 -8.55
CA PHE A 245 -9.34 23.50 -9.64
C PHE A 245 -9.86 24.91 -9.29
N GLY A 246 -9.33 25.54 -8.23
CA GLY A 246 -9.71 26.88 -7.79
C GLY A 246 -11.15 26.98 -7.25
N ARG A 247 -11.68 25.89 -6.68
CA ARG A 247 -13.08 25.81 -6.23
C ARG A 247 -13.20 25.41 -4.76
N GLU A 248 -14.29 25.81 -4.13
CA GLU A 248 -14.78 25.15 -2.93
C GLU A 248 -15.69 23.97 -3.33
N PRO A 249 -15.62 22.84 -2.62
CA PRO A 249 -16.44 21.69 -2.97
C PRO A 249 -17.91 21.93 -2.62
N VAL A 250 -18.80 21.50 -3.48
CA VAL A 250 -20.24 21.39 -3.16
C VAL A 250 -20.45 19.99 -2.58
N LEU A 251 -20.66 19.92 -1.26
CA LEU A 251 -20.82 18.64 -0.56
C LEU A 251 -22.25 18.46 -0.10
N ASP A 252 -22.83 17.29 -0.43
CA ASP A 252 -24.14 16.87 0.01
C ASP A 252 -23.99 15.73 1.04
N PHE A 253 -24.29 16.01 2.30
CA PHE A 253 -24.13 15.08 3.40
C PHE A 253 -25.43 14.33 3.65
N VAL A 254 -25.36 13.01 3.62
CA VAL A 254 -26.51 12.13 3.79
C VAL A 254 -26.24 10.99 4.79
N GLY A 255 -27.30 10.39 5.33
CA GLY A 255 -27.16 9.15 6.11
C GLY A 255 -26.81 7.95 5.21
N TRP A 256 -26.31 6.86 5.81
CA TRP A 256 -25.84 5.67 5.09
C TRP A 256 -26.87 5.05 4.13
N ASP A 257 -28.13 4.99 4.51
CA ASP A 257 -29.17 4.41 3.64
C ASP A 257 -29.35 5.22 2.35
N GLU A 258 -29.32 6.54 2.46
CA GLU A 258 -29.40 7.44 1.31
C GLU A 258 -28.11 7.40 0.47
N PHE A 259 -26.96 7.35 1.12
CA PHE A 259 -25.69 7.17 0.43
C PHE A 259 -25.65 5.88 -0.39
N THR A 260 -26.09 4.77 0.21
CA THR A 260 -26.18 3.46 -0.46
C THR A 260 -27.10 3.50 -1.68
N ARG A 261 -28.22 4.22 -1.58
CA ARG A 261 -29.13 4.37 -2.73
C ARG A 261 -28.53 5.17 -3.87
N ARG A 262 -27.75 6.20 -3.58
CA ARG A 262 -27.15 7.11 -4.58
C ARG A 262 -25.87 6.55 -5.21
N ALA A 263 -24.97 6.02 -4.40
CA ALA A 263 -23.71 5.45 -4.85
C ALA A 263 -23.87 4.04 -5.44
N GLY A 264 -24.97 3.34 -5.08
CA GLY A 264 -25.13 1.92 -5.33
C GLY A 264 -24.50 1.06 -4.23
N PRO A 265 -25.01 -0.18 -4.04
CA PRO A 265 -24.59 -1.04 -2.94
C PRO A 265 -23.10 -1.42 -2.99
N GLY A 266 -22.51 -1.59 -4.17
CA GLY A 266 -21.11 -1.94 -4.33
C GLY A 266 -20.17 -0.83 -3.86
N ASP A 267 -20.35 0.40 -4.37
CA ASP A 267 -19.50 1.53 -3.98
C ASP A 267 -19.74 1.95 -2.53
N ALA A 268 -20.97 1.84 -2.03
CA ALA A 268 -21.25 2.11 -0.63
C ALA A 268 -20.53 1.12 0.30
N GLU A 269 -20.49 -0.17 -0.04
CA GLU A 269 -19.76 -1.16 0.74
C GLU A 269 -18.25 -0.89 0.72
N VAL A 270 -17.67 -0.55 -0.42
CA VAL A 270 -16.26 -0.14 -0.53
C VAL A 270 -15.99 1.09 0.35
N THR A 271 -16.84 2.13 0.28
CA THR A 271 -16.72 3.31 1.15
C THR A 271 -16.76 2.91 2.63
N ARG A 272 -17.70 2.04 3.00
CA ARG A 272 -17.85 1.55 4.38
C ARG A 272 -16.61 0.79 4.84
N GLU A 273 -16.12 -0.13 4.03
CA GLU A 273 -14.95 -0.93 4.34
C GLU A 273 -13.71 -0.06 4.58
N HIS A 274 -13.49 0.94 3.76
CA HIS A 274 -12.35 1.83 3.86
C HIS A 274 -12.46 2.85 5.00
N THR A 275 -13.66 3.35 5.32
CA THR A 275 -13.84 4.44 6.29
C THR A 275 -14.23 3.97 7.69
N PHE A 276 -14.85 2.80 7.84
CA PHE A 276 -15.30 2.30 9.14
C PHE A 276 -14.15 2.16 10.15
N ARG A 277 -12.97 1.80 9.68
CA ARG A 277 -11.78 1.67 10.56
C ARG A 277 -11.29 3.01 11.07
N SER A 278 -11.44 4.08 10.30
CA SER A 278 -11.01 5.45 10.62
C SER A 278 -9.59 5.52 11.21
N ILE A 279 -8.66 4.76 10.63
CA ILE A 279 -7.30 4.63 11.16
C ILE A 279 -6.48 5.86 10.82
N THR A 280 -5.99 6.54 11.87
CA THR A 280 -4.92 7.54 11.79
C THR A 280 -3.67 6.92 12.40
N ALA A 281 -2.78 6.38 11.58
CA ALA A 281 -1.60 5.65 12.05
C ALA A 281 -0.44 6.59 12.36
N SER A 282 0.29 6.33 13.45
CA SER A 282 1.53 7.03 13.80
C SER A 282 2.70 6.45 13.01
N ILE A 283 3.59 7.29 12.50
CA ILE A 283 4.86 6.89 11.88
C ILE A 283 6.07 7.09 12.80
N ALA A 284 5.85 7.37 14.08
CA ALA A 284 6.92 7.70 15.02
C ALA A 284 7.97 6.58 15.11
N ARG A 285 7.54 5.33 15.22
CA ARG A 285 8.43 4.16 15.25
C ARG A 285 9.19 3.98 13.94
N ALA A 286 8.52 4.12 12.80
CA ALA A 286 9.18 4.04 11.50
C ALA A 286 10.25 5.13 11.31
N ARG A 287 9.98 6.35 11.80
CA ARG A 287 10.99 7.43 11.83
C ARG A 287 12.18 7.10 12.70
N GLU A 288 11.93 6.66 13.92
CA GLU A 288 12.98 6.39 14.90
C GLU A 288 13.88 5.23 14.47
N VAL A 289 13.30 4.12 14.06
CA VAL A 289 14.02 2.87 13.80
C VAL A 289 14.51 2.78 12.36
N LEU A 290 13.66 3.09 11.38
CA LEU A 290 14.01 2.99 9.97
C LEU A 290 14.65 4.28 9.42
N GLY A 291 14.35 5.44 10.00
CA GLY A 291 14.63 6.74 9.38
C GLY A 291 13.61 7.10 8.30
N TYR A 292 12.40 6.51 8.35
CA TYR A 292 11.34 6.77 7.39
C TYR A 292 10.92 8.25 7.38
N ALA A 293 10.91 8.86 6.21
CA ALA A 293 10.54 10.26 6.01
C ALA A 293 9.70 10.39 4.72
N PRO A 294 8.36 10.29 4.83
CA PRO A 294 7.50 10.40 3.66
C PRO A 294 7.65 11.78 3.02
N ARG A 295 7.75 11.80 1.68
CA ARG A 295 7.93 13.02 0.89
C ARG A 295 6.62 13.60 0.40
N TYR A 296 5.57 12.79 0.38
CA TYR A 296 4.27 13.15 -0.16
C TYR A 296 3.25 13.27 0.96
N SER A 297 2.45 14.33 0.92
CA SER A 297 1.20 14.37 1.67
C SER A 297 0.16 13.44 1.03
N SER A 298 -0.94 13.15 1.75
CA SER A 298 -2.07 12.41 1.19
C SER A 298 -2.61 13.07 -0.09
N LEU A 299 -2.67 14.40 -0.13
CA LEU A 299 -3.12 15.15 -1.30
C LEU A 299 -2.13 15.10 -2.45
N ASP A 300 -0.82 15.18 -2.20
CA ASP A 300 0.19 15.07 -3.26
C ASP A 300 0.13 13.68 -3.92
N ALA A 301 0.00 12.62 -3.12
CA ALA A 301 -0.15 11.26 -3.62
C ALA A 301 -1.40 11.09 -4.49
N LEU A 302 -2.52 11.67 -4.06
CA LEU A 302 -3.76 11.66 -4.85
C LEU A 302 -3.66 12.51 -6.11
N ARG A 303 -2.97 13.66 -6.06
CA ARG A 303 -2.80 14.52 -7.22
C ARG A 303 -1.99 13.84 -8.33
N GLU A 304 -0.89 13.20 -7.99
CA GLU A 304 -0.10 12.45 -8.95
C GLU A 304 -0.87 11.24 -9.51
N ALA A 305 -1.65 10.55 -8.66
CA ALA A 305 -2.53 9.48 -9.09
C ALA A 305 -3.61 9.98 -10.08
N LEU A 306 -4.29 11.08 -9.76
CA LEU A 306 -5.31 11.65 -10.64
C LEU A 306 -4.71 12.12 -11.97
N ALA A 307 -3.52 12.75 -11.95
CA ALA A 307 -2.83 13.15 -13.18
C ALA A 307 -2.56 11.94 -14.10
N TRP A 308 -2.12 10.84 -13.52
CA TRP A 308 -1.91 9.61 -14.26
C TRP A 308 -3.23 9.01 -14.77
N LEU A 309 -4.28 8.93 -13.93
CA LEU A 309 -5.58 8.40 -14.32
C LEU A 309 -6.21 9.20 -15.48
N VAL A 310 -6.06 10.52 -15.47
CA VAL A 310 -6.53 11.40 -16.56
C VAL A 310 -5.73 11.14 -17.85
N ALA A 311 -4.40 11.06 -17.74
CA ALA A 311 -3.54 10.79 -18.90
C ALA A 311 -3.78 9.40 -19.52
N ASP A 312 -4.17 8.42 -18.69
CA ASP A 312 -4.47 7.04 -19.10
C ASP A 312 -5.96 6.85 -19.49
N GLY A 313 -6.77 7.90 -19.45
CA GLY A 313 -8.19 7.88 -19.82
C GLY A 313 -9.11 7.15 -18.83
N GLN A 314 -8.65 6.92 -17.59
CA GLN A 314 -9.42 6.26 -16.53
C GLN A 314 -10.19 7.24 -15.63
N ALA A 315 -9.88 8.54 -15.68
CA ALA A 315 -10.62 9.57 -14.99
C ALA A 315 -10.88 10.77 -15.91
N ASP A 316 -12.02 11.40 -15.75
CA ASP A 316 -12.42 12.61 -16.47
C ASP A 316 -12.53 13.78 -15.49
N ILE A 317 -11.93 14.91 -15.84
CA ILE A 317 -12.01 16.17 -15.08
C ILE A 317 -12.74 17.27 -15.86
N GLY A 318 -13.43 16.89 -16.96
CA GLY A 318 -14.04 17.81 -17.92
C GLY A 318 -12.99 18.67 -18.64
N ASP A 319 -13.39 19.83 -19.12
CA ASP A 319 -12.50 20.78 -19.83
C ASP A 319 -11.55 21.53 -18.87
N GLN A 320 -11.40 21.08 -17.62
CA GLN A 320 -10.56 21.78 -16.66
C GLN A 320 -9.08 21.49 -16.95
N PRO A 321 -8.21 22.51 -16.99
CA PRO A 321 -6.78 22.28 -17.05
C PRO A 321 -6.34 21.56 -15.78
N PHE A 322 -5.47 20.53 -15.94
CA PHE A 322 -4.90 19.89 -14.76
C PHE A 322 -4.00 20.89 -14.04
N PRO A 323 -4.18 21.13 -12.74
CA PRO A 323 -3.41 22.12 -12.01
C PRO A 323 -1.93 21.76 -11.99
N GLY A 324 -1.07 22.71 -12.35
CA GLY A 324 0.37 22.57 -12.20
C GLY A 324 0.79 22.27 -10.76
N ARG A 325 2.05 21.82 -10.60
CA ARG A 325 2.64 21.59 -9.26
C ARG A 325 2.71 22.89 -8.45
#